data_0356fa7f30cbf0a05aa7d991e54b7157
#
_entry.id   0356fa7f30cbf0a05aa7d991e54b7157
#
_cell.length_a   1.000
_cell.length_b   1.000
_cell.length_c   1.000
_cell.angle_alpha   90.00
_cell.angle_beta   90.00
_cell.angle_gamma   90.00
#
_symmetry.space_group_name_H-M   'P 1'
#
loop_
_entity.id
_entity.type
_entity.pdbx_description
1 polymer ?
#
loop_
_entity_poly.entity_id
_entity_poly.type
_entity_poly.pdbx_seq_one_letter_code
_entity_poly.pdbx_strand_id
1 'polypeptide(L)'
;YMARPAELGIIINWSCHWSGGYFGEEAMTFFTEEKWRRMYQFNPIIDSGALVTFSSDVVTFYELHRADPFFSMQVAATRVDPEFPLDPDKYPGSVRPPENAKLDVSFLLKGYTINGAKQMHWDKMLGSIEEGKIANMNVCRENIEEYPCDRLTDLSWDAVIFDGKVIRGEL
;
A
#
# COMPACT_ATOMS: atom_id res chain seq x y z
N TYR A 1 -0.87 -5.73 -22.76
CA TYR A 1 -2.03 -5.98 -21.90
C TYR A 1 -2.06 -5.10 -20.64
N MET A 2 -0.91 -4.62 -20.12
CA MET A 2 -0.84 -3.82 -18.87
C MET A 2 -1.49 -2.43 -18.99
N ALA A 3 -1.59 -1.85 -20.16
CA ALA A 3 -2.29 -0.58 -20.40
C ALA A 3 -3.83 -0.72 -20.46
N ARG A 4 -4.33 -1.94 -20.63
CA ARG A 4 -5.77 -2.17 -20.85
C ARG A 4 -6.68 -1.66 -19.72
N PRO A 5 -6.29 -1.74 -18.42
CA PRO A 5 -7.10 -1.17 -17.35
C PRO A 5 -7.34 0.33 -17.51
N ALA A 6 -6.28 1.11 -17.83
CA ALA A 6 -6.41 2.54 -18.04
C ALA A 6 -7.34 2.88 -19.22
N GLU A 7 -7.19 2.19 -20.36
CA GLU A 7 -8.03 2.38 -21.54
C GLU A 7 -9.52 2.12 -21.28
N LEU A 8 -9.82 1.19 -20.39
CA LEU A 8 -11.19 0.79 -20.03
C LEU A 8 -11.73 1.52 -18.80
N GLY A 9 -10.95 2.39 -18.17
CA GLY A 9 -11.34 3.06 -16.92
C GLY A 9 -11.49 2.10 -15.73
N ILE A 10 -10.79 0.95 -15.77
CA ILE A 10 -10.80 -0.02 -14.68
C ILE A 10 -9.90 0.47 -13.56
N ILE A 11 -10.42 0.47 -12.35
CA ILE A 11 -9.67 0.79 -11.13
C ILE A 11 -9.03 -0.49 -10.63
N ILE A 12 -7.73 -0.43 -10.35
CA ILE A 12 -6.96 -1.55 -9.80
C ILE A 12 -6.86 -1.39 -8.28
N ASN A 13 -7.28 -2.41 -7.56
CA ASN A 13 -7.05 -2.47 -6.11
C ASN A 13 -5.97 -3.51 -5.80
N TRP A 14 -4.95 -3.10 -5.03
CA TRP A 14 -3.84 -3.97 -4.63
C TRP A 14 -3.75 -4.14 -3.12
N SER A 15 -3.42 -5.36 -2.71
CA SER A 15 -3.07 -5.73 -1.34
C SER A 15 -1.56 -5.92 -1.26
N CYS A 16 -0.83 -4.82 -1.01
CA CYS A 16 0.62 -4.78 -1.20
C CYS A 16 1.41 -5.67 -0.24
N HIS A 17 0.89 -6.00 0.93
CA HIS A 17 1.60 -6.87 1.86
C HIS A 17 1.86 -8.29 1.33
N TRP A 18 1.09 -8.72 0.32
CA TRP A 18 1.35 -9.98 -0.39
C TRP A 18 2.55 -9.90 -1.36
N SER A 19 3.07 -8.73 -1.60
CA SER A 19 4.11 -8.49 -2.60
C SER A 19 5.54 -8.66 -2.10
N GLY A 20 5.75 -9.15 -0.87
CA GLY A 20 7.09 -9.34 -0.30
C GLY A 20 7.13 -10.41 0.78
N GLY A 21 8.28 -10.58 1.40
CA GLY A 21 8.49 -11.41 2.56
C GLY A 21 8.10 -12.87 2.41
N TYR A 22 7.45 -13.40 3.42
CA TYR A 22 7.02 -14.80 3.48
C TYR A 22 6.22 -15.23 2.25
N PHE A 23 5.27 -14.41 1.82
CA PHE A 23 4.46 -14.74 0.63
C PHE A 23 5.29 -14.74 -0.66
N GLY A 24 6.36 -13.96 -0.70
CA GLY A 24 7.35 -14.01 -1.78
C GLY A 24 8.08 -15.33 -1.82
N GLU A 25 8.52 -15.79 -0.68
CA GLU A 25 9.23 -17.07 -0.52
C GLU A 25 8.33 -18.26 -0.85
N GLU A 26 7.13 -18.27 -0.31
CA GLU A 26 6.14 -19.33 -0.59
C GLU A 26 5.83 -19.42 -2.08
N ALA A 27 5.62 -18.30 -2.76
CA ALA A 27 5.31 -18.28 -4.18
C ALA A 27 6.40 -18.90 -5.05
N MET A 28 7.68 -18.85 -4.64
CA MET A 28 8.78 -19.50 -5.36
C MET A 28 8.63 -21.02 -5.41
N THR A 29 7.91 -21.63 -4.48
CA THR A 29 7.71 -23.09 -4.45
C THR A 29 6.71 -23.55 -5.53
N PHE A 30 5.84 -22.65 -6.01
CA PHE A 30 4.76 -22.96 -6.93
C PHE A 30 4.98 -22.44 -8.34
N PHE A 31 5.86 -21.45 -8.51
CA PHE A 31 6.08 -20.79 -9.79
C PHE A 31 7.49 -21.00 -10.30
N THR A 32 7.63 -20.95 -11.63
CA THR A 32 8.96 -20.84 -12.25
C THR A 32 9.54 -19.47 -11.87
N GLU A 33 10.87 -19.37 -11.84
CA GLU A 33 11.56 -18.10 -11.55
C GLU A 33 11.08 -16.96 -12.47
N GLU A 34 10.87 -17.23 -13.75
CA GLU A 34 10.35 -16.22 -14.69
C GLU A 34 8.97 -15.70 -14.27
N LYS A 35 8.04 -16.57 -13.88
CA LYS A 35 6.71 -16.18 -13.43
C LYS A 35 6.78 -15.45 -12.11
N TRP A 36 7.57 -15.95 -11.18
CA TRP A 36 7.77 -15.32 -9.88
C TRP A 36 8.31 -13.90 -10.00
N ARG A 37 9.31 -13.66 -10.87
CA ARG A 37 9.86 -12.32 -11.14
C ARG A 37 8.85 -11.36 -11.75
N ARG A 38 7.80 -11.85 -12.37
CA ARG A 38 6.71 -11.04 -12.96
C ARG A 38 5.55 -10.77 -12.02
N MET A 39 5.55 -11.32 -10.82
CA MET A 39 4.48 -11.08 -9.87
C MET A 39 4.59 -9.65 -9.30
N TYR A 40 3.43 -9.00 -9.13
CA TYR A 40 3.33 -7.66 -8.59
C TYR A 40 4.17 -6.60 -9.32
N GLN A 41 4.11 -6.62 -10.65
CA GLN A 41 4.71 -5.58 -11.49
C GLN A 41 3.82 -4.33 -11.48
N PHE A 42 3.99 -3.48 -10.48
CA PHE A 42 3.14 -2.30 -10.29
C PHE A 42 3.36 -1.23 -11.37
N ASN A 43 4.61 -0.90 -11.68
CA ASN A 43 4.97 0.24 -12.51
C ASN A 43 4.35 0.21 -13.91
N PRO A 44 4.32 -0.90 -14.67
CA PRO A 44 3.72 -0.90 -16.00
C PRO A 44 2.21 -0.55 -16.00
N ILE A 45 1.50 -0.85 -14.92
CA ILE A 45 0.08 -0.51 -14.76
C ILE A 45 -0.06 0.96 -14.37
N ILE A 46 0.76 1.44 -13.44
CA ILE A 46 0.79 2.84 -13.01
C ILE A 46 1.15 3.75 -14.16
N ASP A 47 2.20 3.42 -14.91
CA ASP A 47 2.69 4.18 -16.07
C ASP A 47 1.66 4.27 -17.20
N SER A 48 0.72 3.32 -17.26
CA SER A 48 -0.41 3.37 -18.20
C SER A 48 -1.47 4.41 -17.84
N GLY A 49 -1.40 5.01 -16.63
CA GLY A 49 -2.38 5.97 -16.13
C GLY A 49 -3.60 5.32 -15.46
N ALA A 50 -3.57 4.03 -15.15
CA ALA A 50 -4.65 3.38 -14.40
C ALA A 50 -4.78 3.97 -12.99
N LEU A 51 -6.01 4.15 -12.53
CA LEU A 51 -6.27 4.52 -11.15
C LEU A 51 -5.99 3.32 -10.24
N VAL A 52 -5.12 3.51 -9.25
CA VAL A 52 -4.74 2.47 -8.31
C VAL A 52 -5.17 2.84 -6.89
N THR A 53 -5.70 1.87 -6.18
CA THR A 53 -6.09 1.92 -4.78
C THR A 53 -5.48 0.77 -4.02
N PHE A 54 -5.50 0.84 -2.70
CA PHE A 54 -4.93 -0.19 -1.85
C PHE A 54 -5.91 -0.69 -0.80
N SER A 55 -5.76 -1.95 -0.42
CA SER A 55 -6.49 -2.61 0.66
C SER A 55 -5.59 -3.59 1.39
N SER A 56 -6.03 -4.11 2.51
CA SER A 56 -5.25 -5.09 3.27
C SER A 56 -5.47 -6.52 2.79
N ASP A 57 -6.70 -6.86 2.37
CA ASP A 57 -7.08 -8.26 2.09
C ASP A 57 -6.76 -9.22 3.27
N VAL A 58 -6.77 -8.69 4.50
CA VAL A 58 -6.57 -9.48 5.71
C VAL A 58 -7.83 -10.26 6.00
N VAL A 59 -7.72 -11.58 6.03
CA VAL A 59 -8.86 -12.51 6.17
C VAL A 59 -8.82 -13.30 7.47
N THR A 60 -7.72 -13.24 8.22
CA THR A 60 -7.56 -13.95 9.48
C THR A 60 -7.32 -13.00 10.64
N PHE A 61 -7.80 -13.38 11.82
CA PHE A 61 -7.57 -12.59 13.04
C PHE A 61 -6.07 -12.50 13.39
N TYR A 62 -5.29 -13.51 13.07
CA TYR A 62 -3.85 -13.56 13.35
C TYR A 62 -3.05 -12.53 12.55
N GLU A 63 -3.57 -12.11 11.39
CA GLU A 63 -2.92 -11.16 10.50
C GLU A 63 -3.51 -9.74 10.62
N LEU A 64 -4.35 -9.49 11.63
CA LEU A 64 -5.06 -8.22 11.77
C LEU A 64 -4.11 -7.01 11.81
N HIS A 65 -2.91 -7.16 12.39
CA HIS A 65 -1.89 -6.10 12.40
C HIS A 65 -1.41 -5.71 10.99
N ARG A 66 -1.51 -6.62 10.00
CA ARG A 66 -1.20 -6.34 8.59
C ARG A 66 -2.27 -5.49 7.89
N ALA A 67 -3.42 -5.28 8.54
CA ALA A 67 -4.44 -4.35 8.06
C ALA A 67 -4.03 -2.88 8.23
N ASP A 68 -2.99 -2.59 9.03
CA ASP A 68 -2.44 -1.25 9.15
C ASP A 68 -1.88 -0.80 7.79
N PRO A 69 -2.32 0.35 7.26
CA PRO A 69 -1.80 0.88 6.00
C PRO A 69 -0.28 1.03 5.97
N PHE A 70 0.36 1.40 7.09
CA PHE A 70 1.81 1.55 7.16
C PHE A 70 2.55 0.24 6.90
N PHE A 71 1.99 -0.89 7.31
CA PHE A 71 2.56 -2.20 6.99
C PHE A 71 2.61 -2.44 5.48
N SER A 72 1.46 -2.32 4.81
CA SER A 72 1.39 -2.50 3.36
C SER A 72 2.19 -1.45 2.58
N MET A 73 2.24 -0.20 3.07
CA MET A 73 3.05 0.85 2.48
C MET A 73 4.54 0.52 2.56
N GLN A 74 5.03 0.03 3.71
CA GLN A 74 6.42 -0.39 3.86
C GLN A 74 6.78 -1.53 2.91
N VAL A 75 5.93 -2.56 2.81
CA VAL A 75 6.16 -3.65 1.86
C VAL A 75 6.17 -3.15 0.41
N ALA A 76 5.24 -2.27 0.04
CA ALA A 76 5.18 -1.71 -1.31
C ALA A 76 6.40 -0.84 -1.67
N ALA A 77 6.90 -0.06 -0.70
CA ALA A 77 8.03 0.84 -0.89
C ALA A 77 9.38 0.12 -0.87
N THR A 78 9.50 -0.99 -0.14
CA THR A 78 10.77 -1.71 0.03
C THR A 78 10.83 -3.03 -0.72
N ARG A 79 9.69 -3.67 -0.98
CA ARG A 79 9.54 -5.05 -1.46
C ARG A 79 9.97 -6.09 -0.42
N VAL A 80 10.12 -5.68 0.83
CA VAL A 80 10.50 -6.54 1.98
C VAL A 80 9.38 -6.52 3.00
N ASP A 81 9.03 -7.68 3.51
CA ASP A 81 8.08 -7.81 4.62
C ASP A 81 8.79 -7.47 5.94
N PRO A 82 8.35 -6.47 6.71
CA PRO A 82 9.01 -6.08 7.96
C PRO A 82 8.91 -7.12 9.07
N GLU A 83 7.90 -7.97 9.04
CA GLU A 83 7.70 -9.03 10.03
C GLU A 83 8.60 -10.24 9.77
N PHE A 84 8.89 -10.47 8.49
CA PHE A 84 9.83 -11.48 8.05
C PHE A 84 10.98 -10.82 7.28
N PRO A 85 11.82 -10.01 7.93
CA PRO A 85 12.98 -9.39 7.31
C PRO A 85 14.03 -10.48 7.08
N LEU A 86 13.73 -11.36 6.15
CA LEU A 86 14.50 -12.55 5.89
C LEU A 86 15.81 -12.17 5.24
N ASP A 87 16.86 -12.89 5.62
CA ASP A 87 18.15 -12.85 4.96
C ASP A 87 17.96 -13.17 3.46
N PRO A 88 18.20 -12.20 2.54
CA PRO A 88 17.95 -12.40 1.11
C PRO A 88 18.79 -13.51 0.49
N ASP A 89 19.95 -13.82 1.06
CA ASP A 89 20.83 -14.90 0.57
C ASP A 89 20.24 -16.27 0.91
N LYS A 90 19.61 -16.36 2.08
CA LYS A 90 18.96 -17.58 2.55
C LYS A 90 17.53 -17.72 2.07
N TYR A 91 16.82 -16.60 1.94
CA TYR A 91 15.41 -16.54 1.56
C TYR A 91 15.20 -15.55 0.40
N PRO A 92 15.64 -15.89 -0.81
CA PRO A 92 15.65 -14.96 -1.95
C PRO A 92 14.26 -14.46 -2.35
N GLY A 93 13.20 -15.17 -1.99
CA GLY A 93 11.84 -14.75 -2.22
C GLY A 93 11.33 -13.68 -1.26
N SER A 94 12.06 -13.38 -0.18
CA SER A 94 11.68 -12.36 0.80
C SER A 94 11.76 -10.95 0.23
N VAL A 95 12.61 -10.73 -0.76
CA VAL A 95 12.74 -9.48 -1.50
C VAL A 95 12.32 -9.73 -2.94
N ARG A 96 11.22 -9.10 -3.36
CA ARG A 96 10.74 -9.29 -4.71
C ARG A 96 11.42 -8.37 -5.72
N PRO A 97 12.02 -8.90 -6.78
CA PRO A 97 12.39 -8.12 -7.94
C PRO A 97 11.14 -7.75 -8.76
N PRO A 98 11.21 -6.77 -9.69
CA PRO A 98 12.39 -5.91 -9.88
C PRO A 98 12.39 -4.74 -8.90
N GLU A 99 13.58 -4.17 -8.64
CA GLU A 99 13.76 -2.98 -7.81
C GLU A 99 12.91 -1.78 -8.26
N ASN A 100 12.72 -1.61 -9.57
CA ASN A 100 11.90 -0.54 -10.13
C ASN A 100 10.38 -0.72 -9.94
N ALA A 101 9.96 -1.79 -9.29
CA ALA A 101 8.56 -1.97 -8.88
C ALA A 101 8.26 -1.46 -7.47
N LYS A 102 9.24 -0.86 -6.79
CA LYS A 102 9.02 -0.14 -5.53
C LYS A 102 8.15 1.10 -5.78
N LEU A 103 7.24 1.37 -4.85
CA LEU A 103 6.31 2.49 -4.96
C LEU A 103 6.72 3.64 -4.05
N ASP A 104 6.58 4.86 -4.54
CA ASP A 104 6.78 6.06 -3.74
C ASP A 104 5.70 6.21 -2.68
N VAL A 105 6.09 6.68 -1.49
CA VAL A 105 5.18 6.89 -0.36
C VAL A 105 4.06 7.88 -0.72
N SER A 106 4.36 8.93 -1.47
CA SER A 106 3.35 9.89 -1.94
C SER A 106 2.30 9.27 -2.85
N PHE A 107 2.69 8.31 -3.70
CA PHE A 107 1.77 7.55 -4.52
C PHE A 107 0.89 6.63 -3.66
N LEU A 108 1.48 5.96 -2.67
CA LEU A 108 0.77 5.11 -1.72
C LEU A 108 -0.27 5.88 -0.92
N LEU A 109 0.11 7.06 -0.38
CA LEU A 109 -0.83 7.94 0.33
C LEU A 109 -2.05 8.31 -0.52
N LYS A 110 -1.83 8.67 -1.80
CA LYS A 110 -2.94 8.96 -2.73
C LYS A 110 -3.84 7.75 -2.95
N GLY A 111 -3.25 6.56 -3.04
CA GLY A 111 -3.99 5.30 -3.21
C GLY A 111 -4.90 4.98 -2.02
N TYR A 112 -4.41 5.22 -0.80
CA TYR A 112 -5.15 5.02 0.44
C TYR A 112 -6.17 6.13 0.76
N THR A 113 -6.12 7.26 0.07
CA THR A 113 -6.96 8.42 0.34
C THR A 113 -7.86 8.77 -0.85
N ILE A 114 -7.45 9.75 -1.66
CA ILE A 114 -8.29 10.30 -2.73
C ILE A 114 -8.64 9.27 -3.82
N ASN A 115 -7.73 8.34 -4.13
CA ASN A 115 -8.04 7.31 -5.11
C ASN A 115 -9.07 6.30 -4.57
N GLY A 116 -8.98 5.92 -3.29
CA GLY A 116 -9.99 5.14 -2.61
C GLY A 116 -11.37 5.81 -2.63
N ALA A 117 -11.39 7.11 -2.36
CA ALA A 117 -12.62 7.91 -2.45
C ALA A 117 -13.21 7.93 -3.88
N LYS A 118 -12.36 8.05 -4.90
CA LYS A 118 -12.79 7.95 -6.32
C LYS A 118 -13.36 6.58 -6.66
N GLN A 119 -12.75 5.50 -6.16
CA GLN A 119 -13.26 4.14 -6.34
C GLN A 119 -14.67 3.97 -5.79
N MET A 120 -14.95 4.62 -4.66
CA MET A 120 -16.25 4.59 -3.99
C MET A 120 -17.24 5.66 -4.51
N HIS A 121 -16.82 6.50 -5.47
CA HIS A 121 -17.56 7.66 -5.98
C HIS A 121 -17.87 8.71 -4.89
N TRP A 122 -17.00 8.84 -3.90
CA TRP A 122 -17.12 9.76 -2.76
C TRP A 122 -16.06 10.88 -2.76
N ASP A 123 -15.30 11.00 -3.82
CA ASP A 123 -14.20 11.96 -3.95
C ASP A 123 -14.63 13.43 -3.87
N LYS A 124 -15.92 13.71 -4.08
CA LYS A 124 -16.50 15.03 -3.84
C LYS A 124 -16.75 15.35 -2.36
N MET A 125 -16.81 14.32 -1.51
CA MET A 125 -17.14 14.46 -0.10
C MET A 125 -15.99 14.15 0.84
N LEU A 126 -15.02 13.34 0.42
CA LEU A 126 -13.88 12.93 1.24
C LEU A 126 -12.68 12.49 0.39
N GLY A 127 -11.59 12.09 1.06
CA GLY A 127 -10.36 11.58 0.42
C GLY A 127 -9.29 12.64 0.18
N SER A 128 -9.58 13.92 0.43
CA SER A 128 -8.61 15.02 0.43
C SER A 128 -9.05 16.10 1.42
N ILE A 129 -8.10 16.92 1.85
CA ILE A 129 -8.36 18.06 2.74
C ILE A 129 -8.69 19.27 1.87
N GLU A 130 -9.97 19.52 1.69
CA GLU A 130 -10.52 20.61 0.88
C GLU A 130 -11.75 21.21 1.58
N GLU A 131 -11.97 22.52 1.40
CA GLU A 131 -13.14 23.19 1.93
C GLU A 131 -14.42 22.56 1.39
N GLY A 132 -15.37 22.29 2.30
CA GLY A 132 -16.65 21.66 1.98
C GLY A 132 -16.66 20.13 2.02
N LYS A 133 -15.51 19.49 2.17
CA LYS A 133 -15.45 18.03 2.40
C LYS A 133 -15.62 17.67 3.86
N ILE A 134 -16.05 16.42 4.10
CA ILE A 134 -16.19 15.86 5.44
C ILE A 134 -14.80 15.76 6.07
N ALA A 135 -14.66 16.24 7.29
CA ALA A 135 -13.41 16.25 8.03
C ALA A 135 -13.10 14.85 8.61
N ASN A 136 -12.74 13.93 7.72
CA ASN A 136 -12.18 12.63 8.06
C ASN A 136 -10.67 12.67 7.82
N MET A 137 -9.87 12.67 8.89
CA MET A 137 -8.43 12.89 8.81
C MET A 137 -7.71 12.03 9.85
N ASN A 138 -6.51 11.62 9.50
CA ASN A 138 -5.55 11.08 10.44
C ASN A 138 -4.41 12.09 10.63
N VAL A 139 -3.95 12.24 11.86
CA VAL A 139 -2.83 13.12 12.22
C VAL A 139 -1.64 12.24 12.57
N CYS A 140 -0.52 12.51 11.94
CA CYS A 140 0.79 11.95 12.26
C CYS A 140 1.77 13.10 12.47
N ARG A 141 2.55 13.07 13.55
CA ARG A 141 3.56 14.10 13.87
C ARG A 141 4.72 14.07 12.89
N GLU A 142 5.06 12.87 12.46
CA GLU A 142 6.13 12.67 11.50
C GLU A 142 5.66 13.00 10.09
N ASN A 143 6.56 13.55 9.28
CA ASN A 143 6.30 13.70 7.85
C ASN A 143 6.43 12.32 7.18
N ILE A 144 5.31 11.71 6.86
CA ILE A 144 5.26 10.34 6.31
C ILE A 144 6.04 10.24 4.99
N GLU A 145 6.02 11.29 4.15
CA GLU A 145 6.71 11.29 2.85
C GLU A 145 8.24 11.37 2.98
N GLU A 146 8.76 11.91 4.09
CA GLU A 146 10.19 12.01 4.38
C GLU A 146 10.67 10.93 5.35
N TYR A 147 9.76 10.14 5.91
CA TYR A 147 10.11 9.09 6.84
C TYR A 147 10.79 7.92 6.12
N PRO A 148 11.79 7.27 6.74
CA PRO A 148 12.46 6.11 6.13
C PRO A 148 11.47 5.03 5.72
N CYS A 149 11.43 4.70 4.42
CA CYS A 149 10.41 3.80 3.87
C CYS A 149 10.52 2.36 4.41
N ASP A 150 11.66 1.97 4.95
CA ASP A 150 11.90 0.69 5.62
C ASP A 150 11.49 0.67 7.10
N ARG A 151 10.95 1.78 7.61
CA ARG A 151 10.52 1.97 8.99
C ARG A 151 9.10 2.52 9.13
N LEU A 152 8.30 2.50 8.07
CA LEU A 152 6.94 3.04 8.11
C LEU A 152 6.06 2.36 9.18
N THR A 153 6.34 1.11 9.51
CA THR A 153 5.64 0.38 10.58
C THR A 153 5.92 0.91 11.99
N ASP A 154 6.93 1.76 12.17
CA ASP A 154 7.18 2.46 13.44
C ASP A 154 6.20 3.61 13.66
N LEU A 155 5.53 4.07 12.60
CA LEU A 155 4.58 5.17 12.65
C LEU A 155 3.26 4.75 13.28
N SER A 156 2.61 5.70 13.90
CA SER A 156 1.25 5.57 14.42
C SER A 156 0.48 6.86 14.23
N TRP A 157 -0.84 6.76 14.23
CA TRP A 157 -1.69 7.94 14.19
C TRP A 157 -1.80 8.57 15.58
N ASP A 158 -1.36 9.82 15.72
CA ASP A 158 -1.49 10.61 16.96
C ASP A 158 -2.95 10.92 17.23
N ALA A 159 -3.71 11.22 16.19
CA ALA A 159 -5.15 11.40 16.30
C ALA A 159 -5.89 10.88 15.05
N VAL A 160 -7.09 10.40 15.26
CA VAL A 160 -8.06 10.05 14.23
C VAL A 160 -9.28 10.94 14.36
N ILE A 161 -9.60 11.68 13.31
CA ILE A 161 -10.74 12.60 13.24
C ILE A 161 -11.78 11.98 12.31
N PHE A 162 -13.00 11.85 12.79
CA PHE A 162 -14.15 11.39 12.02
C PHE A 162 -15.29 12.39 12.13
N ASP A 163 -15.80 12.85 10.99
CA ASP A 163 -16.85 13.87 10.93
C ASP A 163 -16.54 15.10 11.81
N GLY A 164 -15.29 15.58 11.74
CA GLY A 164 -14.80 16.71 12.51
C GLY A 164 -14.57 16.47 13.99
N LYS A 165 -14.72 15.26 14.49
CA LYS A 165 -14.53 14.90 15.91
C LYS A 165 -13.34 14.00 16.11
N VAL A 166 -12.50 14.29 17.09
CA VAL A 166 -11.42 13.38 17.49
C VAL A 166 -12.07 12.16 18.14
N ILE A 167 -11.87 10.99 17.51
CA ILE A 167 -12.40 9.70 18.01
C ILE A 167 -11.32 8.81 18.63
N ARG A 168 -10.06 9.13 18.38
CA ARG A 168 -8.89 8.44 18.93
C ARG A 168 -7.71 9.40 19.01
N GLY A 169 -6.91 9.29 20.09
CA GLY A 169 -5.72 10.11 20.30
C GLY A 169 -6.05 11.54 20.73
N GLU A 170 -5.06 12.42 20.61
CA GLU A 170 -5.14 13.84 21.00
C GLU A 170 -4.47 14.70 19.92
N LEU A 171 -4.95 15.95 19.77
CA LEU A 171 -4.39 16.93 18.84
C LEU A 171 -3.33 17.80 19.52
#